data_d37794e4c2e7b94cde4cdda8fcc7b92f
#
_entry.id   d37794e4c2e7b94cde4cdda8fcc7b92f
#
_cell.length_a   1.000
_cell.length_b   1.000
_cell.length_c   1.000
_cell.angle_alpha   90.00
_cell.angle_beta   90.00
_cell.angle_gamma   90.00
#
_symmetry.space_group_name_H-M   'P 1'
#
loop_
_entity.id
_entity.type
_entity.pdbx_description
1 polymer ?
#
loop_
_entity_poly.entity_id
_entity_poly.type
_entity_poly.pdbx_seq_one_letter_code
_entity_poly.pdbx_strand_id
1 'polypeptide(L)'
;RYALSEQGAKDLIKGCLACVLQNISFMFPVGLLYCLVSDLMKGGVPNGRIAFYIIGCVVCVGLILLATYFQYNATYFATYTESGVRRITLAERLRKIPLSFFGKKDLADLTSTIMADCTFLEQSFSHFIPELAGSMISTLLIAVSLFSYDWRMALAALWVMPVSFAVVGFSAKVQE
;
A
#
# COMPACT_ATOMS: atom_id res chain seq x y z
N ARG A 1 18.21 10.17 6.30
CA ARG A 1 18.38 11.54 5.77
C ARG A 1 18.98 11.56 4.36
N TYR A 2 19.56 10.44 3.88
CA TYR A 2 20.21 10.34 2.57
C TYR A 2 19.47 9.42 1.58
N ALA A 3 18.35 8.82 1.97
CA ALA A 3 17.65 7.84 1.15
C ALA A 3 16.60 8.42 0.20
N LEU A 4 16.07 9.62 0.51
CA LEU A 4 15.06 10.31 -0.29
C LEU A 4 15.42 11.80 -0.45
N SER A 5 15.13 12.35 -1.63
CA SER A 5 15.10 13.80 -1.83
C SER A 5 13.91 14.42 -1.10
N GLU A 6 13.90 15.74 -0.86
CA GLU A 6 12.74 16.42 -0.25
C GLU A 6 11.46 16.24 -1.09
N GLN A 7 11.61 16.15 -2.38
CA GLN A 7 10.52 15.90 -3.32
C GLN A 7 10.02 14.45 -3.23
N GLY A 8 10.94 13.48 -3.15
CA GLY A 8 10.62 12.07 -2.95
C GLY A 8 9.90 11.80 -1.63
N ALA A 9 10.24 12.54 -0.55
CA ALA A 9 9.53 12.44 0.72
C ALA A 9 8.08 12.96 0.64
N LYS A 10 7.84 14.07 -0.06
CA LYS A 10 6.49 14.60 -0.30
C LYS A 10 5.66 13.66 -1.16
N ASP A 11 6.25 13.08 -2.18
CA ASP A 11 5.57 12.16 -3.08
C ASP A 11 5.26 10.82 -2.37
N LEU A 12 6.12 10.37 -1.45
CA LEU A 12 5.84 9.22 -0.58
C LEU A 12 4.62 9.48 0.31
N ILE A 13 4.51 10.67 0.92
CA ILE A 13 3.35 11.04 1.74
C ILE A 13 2.07 11.06 0.89
N LYS A 14 2.13 11.61 -0.32
CA LYS A 14 0.99 11.57 -1.26
C LYS A 14 0.61 10.13 -1.62
N GLY A 15 1.61 9.25 -1.84
CA GLY A 15 1.40 7.82 -2.06
C GLY A 15 0.68 7.15 -0.89
N CYS A 16 1.13 7.40 0.35
CA CYS A 16 0.48 6.87 1.56
C CYS A 16 -0.98 7.36 1.67
N LEU A 17 -1.24 8.65 1.44
CA LEU A 17 -2.61 9.20 1.47
C LEU A 17 -3.49 8.60 0.37
N ALA A 18 -2.95 8.39 -0.83
CA ALA A 18 -3.67 7.76 -1.92
C ALA A 18 -4.01 6.29 -1.60
N CYS A 19 -3.11 5.54 -0.92
CA CYS A 19 -3.38 4.19 -0.43
C CYS A 19 -4.51 4.17 0.62
N VAL A 20 -4.52 5.13 1.55
CA VAL A 20 -5.62 5.27 2.52
C VAL A 20 -6.95 5.53 1.80
N LEU A 21 -6.97 6.43 0.83
CA LEU A 21 -8.17 6.75 0.06
C LEU A 21 -8.67 5.53 -0.73
N GLN A 22 -7.77 4.76 -1.33
CA GLN A 22 -8.09 3.51 -2.02
C GLN A 22 -8.71 2.49 -1.06
N ASN A 23 -8.10 2.28 0.12
CA ASN A 23 -8.61 1.36 1.14
C ASN A 23 -10.00 1.76 1.64
N ILE A 24 -10.26 3.06 1.82
CA ILE A 24 -11.60 3.58 2.16
C ILE A 24 -12.58 3.29 1.01
N SER A 25 -12.15 3.44 -0.24
CA SER A 25 -13.02 3.18 -1.41
C SER A 25 -13.46 1.71 -1.48
N PHE A 26 -12.63 0.76 -1.03
CA PHE A 26 -13.00 -0.66 -0.92
C PHE A 26 -14.06 -0.95 0.15
N MET A 27 -14.36 -0.02 1.04
CA MET A 27 -15.42 -0.19 2.04
C MET A 27 -16.83 0.06 1.47
N PHE A 28 -16.97 0.86 0.40
CA PHE A 28 -18.28 1.16 -0.18
C PHE A 28 -19.05 -0.07 -0.67
N PRO A 29 -18.45 -1.02 -1.40
CA PRO A 29 -19.13 -2.26 -1.78
C PRO A 29 -19.62 -3.08 -0.58
N VAL A 30 -18.88 -3.08 0.54
CA VAL A 30 -19.28 -3.77 1.77
C VAL A 30 -20.54 -3.16 2.37
N GLY A 31 -20.63 -1.82 2.39
CA GLY A 31 -21.84 -1.10 2.81
C GLY A 31 -23.04 -1.42 1.92
N LEU A 32 -22.83 -1.50 0.61
CA LEU A 32 -23.88 -1.85 -0.36
C LEU A 32 -24.34 -3.30 -0.18
N LEU A 33 -23.41 -4.22 0.08
CA LEU A 33 -23.72 -5.61 0.40
C LEU A 33 -24.54 -5.73 1.70
N TYR A 34 -24.18 -4.97 2.73
CA TYR A 34 -24.95 -4.93 3.99
C TYR A 34 -26.40 -4.47 3.75
N CYS A 35 -26.62 -3.43 2.96
CA CYS A 35 -27.96 -2.96 2.60
C CYS A 35 -28.74 -4.05 1.85
N LEU A 36 -28.11 -4.75 0.91
CA LEU A 36 -28.74 -5.83 0.15
C LEU A 36 -29.15 -6.99 1.06
N VAL A 37 -28.25 -7.45 1.94
CA VAL A 37 -28.54 -8.52 2.89
C VAL A 37 -29.66 -8.12 3.84
N SER A 38 -29.66 -6.89 4.35
CA SER A 38 -30.71 -6.37 5.21
C SER A 38 -32.09 -6.37 4.54
N ASP A 39 -32.16 -5.99 3.26
CA ASP A 39 -33.40 -6.02 2.50
C ASP A 39 -33.89 -7.45 2.22
N LEU A 40 -32.97 -8.36 1.92
CA LEU A 40 -33.31 -9.79 1.75
C LEU A 40 -33.86 -10.41 3.03
N MET A 41 -33.30 -10.08 4.19
CA MET A 41 -33.80 -10.56 5.49
C MET A 41 -35.18 -9.99 5.86
N LYS A 42 -35.56 -8.84 5.32
CA LYS A 42 -36.84 -8.17 5.54
C LYS A 42 -37.98 -8.68 4.63
N GLY A 43 -37.73 -9.68 3.80
CA GLY A 43 -38.75 -10.33 2.97
C GLY A 43 -38.54 -10.16 1.46
N GLY A 44 -37.36 -9.78 1.05
CA GLY A 44 -36.95 -9.69 -0.37
C GLY A 44 -36.68 -8.25 -0.84
N VAL A 45 -36.01 -8.16 -1.97
CA VAL A 45 -35.67 -6.86 -2.58
C VAL A 45 -36.87 -6.31 -3.34
N PRO A 46 -37.41 -5.14 -2.98
CA PRO A 46 -38.49 -4.52 -3.73
C PRO A 46 -38.02 -4.21 -5.17
N ASN A 47 -38.88 -4.47 -6.16
CA ASN A 47 -38.52 -4.26 -7.58
C ASN A 47 -37.96 -2.85 -7.87
N GLY A 48 -38.37 -1.83 -7.13
CA GLY A 48 -37.86 -0.48 -7.25
C GLY A 48 -36.43 -0.26 -6.74
N ARG A 49 -35.91 -1.17 -5.88
CA ARG A 49 -34.53 -1.07 -5.33
C ARG A 49 -33.47 -1.81 -6.14
N ILE A 50 -33.86 -2.64 -7.10
CA ILE A 50 -32.92 -3.37 -7.95
C ILE A 50 -32.07 -2.38 -8.74
N ALA A 51 -32.69 -1.33 -9.31
CA ALA A 51 -31.98 -0.29 -10.01
C ALA A 51 -30.97 0.45 -9.11
N PHE A 52 -31.32 0.71 -7.84
CA PHE A 52 -30.42 1.31 -6.85
C PHE A 52 -29.17 0.45 -6.62
N TYR A 53 -29.31 -0.88 -6.51
CA TYR A 53 -28.17 -1.77 -6.32
C TYR A 53 -27.29 -1.86 -7.57
N ILE A 54 -27.90 -1.89 -8.77
CA ILE A 54 -27.14 -1.90 -10.04
C ILE A 54 -26.35 -0.59 -10.19
N ILE A 55 -26.99 0.56 -10.02
CA ILE A 55 -26.33 1.86 -10.09
C ILE A 55 -25.27 1.98 -9.01
N GLY A 56 -25.57 1.55 -7.78
CA GLY A 56 -24.63 1.53 -6.67
C GLY A 56 -23.37 0.70 -6.97
N CYS A 57 -23.52 -0.49 -7.56
CA CYS A 57 -22.38 -1.30 -8.00
C CYS A 57 -21.53 -0.58 -9.05
N VAL A 58 -22.16 0.02 -10.07
CA VAL A 58 -21.43 0.75 -11.13
C VAL A 58 -20.68 1.94 -10.53
N VAL A 59 -21.30 2.69 -9.63
CA VAL A 59 -20.65 3.81 -8.95
C VAL A 59 -19.50 3.34 -8.07
N CYS A 60 -19.66 2.27 -7.30
CA CYS A 60 -18.59 1.69 -6.48
C CYS A 60 -17.39 1.26 -7.34
N VAL A 61 -17.63 0.58 -8.44
CA VAL A 61 -16.56 0.18 -9.38
C VAL A 61 -15.86 1.41 -9.95
N GLY A 62 -16.62 2.43 -10.35
CA GLY A 62 -16.05 3.69 -10.84
C GLY A 62 -15.18 4.39 -9.81
N LEU A 63 -15.62 4.47 -8.55
CA LEU A 63 -14.84 5.05 -7.45
C LEU A 63 -13.56 4.26 -7.18
N ILE A 64 -13.65 2.94 -7.16
CA ILE A 64 -12.47 2.08 -6.96
C ILE A 64 -11.47 2.27 -8.10
N LEU A 65 -11.91 2.29 -9.34
CA LEU A 65 -11.03 2.52 -10.50
C LEU A 65 -10.34 3.88 -10.42
N LEU A 66 -11.07 4.93 -10.07
CA LEU A 66 -10.50 6.28 -9.88
C LEU A 66 -9.49 6.30 -8.73
N ALA A 67 -9.84 5.75 -7.58
CA ALA A 67 -8.94 5.70 -6.42
C ALA A 67 -7.67 4.89 -6.72
N THR A 68 -7.80 3.75 -7.41
CA THR A 68 -6.67 2.92 -7.83
C THR A 68 -5.79 3.64 -8.86
N TYR A 69 -6.37 4.38 -9.80
CA TYR A 69 -5.62 5.17 -10.76
C TYR A 69 -4.79 6.27 -10.09
N PHE A 70 -5.38 7.00 -9.14
CA PHE A 70 -4.66 8.02 -8.37
C PHE A 70 -3.56 7.41 -7.50
N GLN A 71 -3.85 6.30 -6.83
CA GLN A 71 -2.87 5.57 -6.01
C GLN A 71 -1.70 5.08 -6.87
N TYR A 72 -1.97 4.46 -8.01
CA TYR A 72 -0.96 3.98 -8.92
C TYR A 72 -0.02 5.11 -9.39
N ASN A 73 -0.59 6.23 -9.85
CA ASN A 73 0.20 7.37 -10.28
C ASN A 73 1.02 7.98 -9.13
N ALA A 74 0.45 8.09 -7.94
CA ALA A 74 1.14 8.68 -6.79
C ALA A 74 2.29 7.80 -6.26
N THR A 75 2.16 6.47 -6.33
CA THR A 75 3.17 5.55 -5.80
C THR A 75 4.23 5.18 -6.83
N TYR A 76 3.82 4.73 -8.02
CA TYR A 76 4.77 4.19 -9.00
C TYR A 76 5.49 5.27 -9.78
N PHE A 77 4.77 6.26 -10.30
CA PHE A 77 5.38 7.25 -11.19
C PHE A 77 6.44 8.09 -10.48
N ALA A 78 6.14 8.53 -9.27
CA ALA A 78 7.09 9.29 -8.44
C ALA A 78 8.33 8.46 -8.07
N THR A 79 8.13 7.18 -7.73
CA THR A 79 9.23 6.31 -7.31
C THR A 79 10.15 5.93 -8.47
N TYR A 80 9.62 5.67 -9.66
CA TYR A 80 10.44 5.39 -10.84
C TYR A 80 11.34 6.56 -11.23
N THR A 81 10.82 7.78 -11.15
CA THR A 81 11.62 8.99 -11.41
C THR A 81 12.76 9.13 -10.40
N GLU A 82 12.48 8.95 -9.12
CA GLU A 82 13.46 9.01 -8.03
C GLU A 82 14.51 7.89 -8.15
N SER A 83 14.09 6.67 -8.53
CA SER A 83 14.99 5.54 -8.77
C SER A 83 15.96 5.81 -9.92
N GLY A 84 15.48 6.39 -11.02
CA GLY A 84 16.33 6.79 -12.14
C GLY A 84 17.41 7.80 -11.72
N VAL A 85 17.04 8.83 -10.97
CA VAL A 85 17.98 9.83 -10.45
C VAL A 85 19.02 9.19 -9.53
N ARG A 86 18.62 8.25 -8.66
CA ARG A 86 19.56 7.53 -7.78
C ARG A 86 20.57 6.71 -8.55
N ARG A 87 20.13 5.94 -9.54
CA ARG A 87 21.01 5.10 -10.37
C ARG A 87 22.05 5.96 -11.09
N ILE A 88 21.65 7.11 -11.65
CA ILE A 88 22.55 8.07 -12.29
C ILE A 88 23.54 8.65 -11.27
N THR A 89 23.05 9.11 -10.11
CA THR A 89 23.90 9.69 -9.06
C THR A 89 24.92 8.65 -8.53
N LEU A 90 24.50 7.40 -8.39
CA LEU A 90 25.37 6.32 -7.96
C LEU A 90 26.45 6.04 -9.00
N ALA A 91 26.09 5.97 -10.28
CA ALA A 91 27.03 5.78 -11.37
C ALA A 91 28.05 6.93 -11.46
N GLU A 92 27.60 8.18 -11.26
CA GLU A 92 28.49 9.35 -11.22
C GLU A 92 29.47 9.31 -10.03
N ARG A 93 29.01 8.84 -8.87
CA ARG A 93 29.89 8.66 -7.71
C ARG A 93 30.92 7.57 -7.95
N LEU A 94 30.50 6.43 -8.52
CA LEU A 94 31.41 5.33 -8.87
C LEU A 94 32.48 5.80 -9.87
N ARG A 95 32.14 6.63 -10.83
CA ARG A 95 33.10 7.21 -11.81
C ARG A 95 34.16 8.06 -11.13
N LYS A 96 33.94 8.62 -9.97
CA LYS A 96 34.88 9.47 -9.21
C LYS A 96 35.80 8.66 -8.29
N ILE A 97 35.57 7.35 -8.13
CA ILE A 97 36.39 6.48 -7.27
C ILE A 97 37.67 6.09 -8.01
N PRO A 98 38.85 6.10 -7.34
CA PRO A 98 40.12 5.74 -7.96
C PRO A 98 40.12 4.30 -8.48
N LEU A 99 40.83 4.06 -9.59
CA LEU A 99 40.92 2.74 -10.23
C LEU A 99 41.44 1.65 -9.28
N SER A 100 42.26 2.00 -8.29
CA SER A 100 42.77 1.08 -7.28
C SER A 100 41.69 0.43 -6.43
N PHE A 101 40.51 1.03 -6.34
CA PHE A 101 39.35 0.44 -5.66
C PHE A 101 38.80 -0.74 -6.45
N PHE A 102 38.69 -0.61 -7.76
CA PHE A 102 38.17 -1.65 -8.65
C PHE A 102 39.11 -2.86 -8.79
N GLY A 103 40.42 -2.69 -8.51
CA GLY A 103 41.37 -3.80 -8.46
C GLY A 103 41.27 -4.67 -7.19
N LYS A 104 40.56 -4.17 -6.16
CA LYS A 104 40.36 -4.89 -4.87
C LYS A 104 38.97 -5.47 -4.68
N LYS A 105 38.03 -5.11 -5.52
CA LYS A 105 36.63 -5.53 -5.48
C LYS A 105 36.26 -6.20 -6.78
N ASP A 106 35.48 -7.27 -6.69
CA ASP A 106 34.93 -7.92 -7.87
C ASP A 106 33.92 -6.98 -8.53
N LEU A 107 34.12 -6.67 -9.80
CA LEU A 107 33.24 -5.79 -10.56
C LEU A 107 31.86 -6.43 -10.76
N ALA A 108 31.78 -7.74 -10.85
CA ALA A 108 30.54 -8.49 -10.97
C ALA A 108 29.69 -8.37 -9.68
N ASP A 109 30.34 -8.52 -8.51
CA ASP A 109 29.70 -8.36 -7.21
C ASP A 109 29.17 -6.92 -7.02
N LEU A 110 29.98 -5.91 -7.37
CA LEU A 110 29.58 -4.52 -7.28
C LEU A 110 28.40 -4.19 -8.18
N THR A 111 28.38 -4.71 -9.41
CA THR A 111 27.28 -4.50 -10.35
C THR A 111 26.00 -5.20 -9.87
N SER A 112 26.11 -6.43 -9.38
CA SER A 112 25.00 -7.19 -8.81
C SER A 112 24.39 -6.48 -7.62
N THR A 113 25.20 -6.01 -6.66
CA THR A 113 24.74 -5.23 -5.50
C THR A 113 24.02 -3.97 -5.92
N ILE A 114 24.58 -3.18 -6.86
CA ILE A 114 23.94 -1.94 -7.34
C ILE A 114 22.58 -2.25 -7.98
N MET A 115 22.51 -3.26 -8.82
CA MET A 115 21.25 -3.61 -9.51
C MET A 115 20.22 -4.18 -8.53
N ALA A 116 20.60 -5.12 -7.66
CA ALA A 116 19.71 -5.74 -6.70
C ALA A 116 19.21 -4.74 -5.63
N ASP A 117 20.12 -4.01 -5.00
CA ASP A 117 19.78 -3.10 -3.92
C ASP A 117 18.96 -1.90 -4.41
N CYS A 118 19.27 -1.36 -5.59
CA CYS A 118 18.46 -0.29 -6.18
C CYS A 118 17.04 -0.77 -6.52
N THR A 119 16.90 -2.00 -7.03
CA THR A 119 15.59 -2.57 -7.34
C THR A 119 14.80 -2.85 -6.06
N PHE A 120 15.45 -3.37 -5.03
CA PHE A 120 14.80 -3.61 -3.73
C PHE A 120 14.32 -2.29 -3.08
N LEU A 121 15.15 -1.25 -3.11
CA LEU A 121 14.75 0.08 -2.62
C LEU A 121 13.59 0.65 -3.44
N GLU A 122 13.63 0.53 -4.76
CA GLU A 122 12.54 0.96 -5.64
C GLU A 122 11.22 0.28 -5.27
N GLN A 123 11.23 -1.04 -5.10
CA GLN A 123 10.07 -1.83 -4.72
C GLN A 123 9.57 -1.50 -3.31
N SER A 124 10.49 -1.22 -2.38
CA SER A 124 10.15 -0.83 -1.02
C SER A 124 9.43 0.53 -0.97
N PHE A 125 9.89 1.51 -1.71
CA PHE A 125 9.30 2.86 -1.72
C PHE A 125 8.06 2.97 -2.61
N SER A 126 7.98 2.19 -3.69
CA SER A 126 6.81 2.22 -4.57
C SER A 126 5.63 1.42 -4.05
N HIS A 127 5.87 0.36 -3.31
CA HIS A 127 4.82 -0.60 -2.95
C HIS A 127 4.75 -0.85 -1.44
N PHE A 128 5.82 -1.36 -0.82
CA PHE A 128 5.73 -1.85 0.55
C PHE A 128 5.44 -0.75 1.58
N ILE A 129 6.13 0.39 1.53
CA ILE A 129 5.99 1.45 2.51
C ILE A 129 4.64 2.16 2.38
N PRO A 130 4.18 2.61 1.19
CA PRO A 130 2.88 3.24 1.05
C PRO A 130 1.72 2.31 1.41
N GLU A 131 1.78 1.05 1.02
CA GLU A 131 0.74 0.08 1.30
C GLU A 131 0.66 -0.29 2.78
N LEU A 132 1.81 -0.50 3.43
CA LEU A 132 1.87 -0.76 4.87
C LEU A 132 1.34 0.44 5.67
N ALA A 133 1.77 1.65 5.35
CA ALA A 133 1.28 2.87 6.01
C ALA A 133 -0.22 3.08 5.75
N GLY A 134 -0.66 2.90 4.50
CA GLY A 134 -2.07 3.00 4.11
C GLY A 134 -2.95 1.99 4.82
N SER A 135 -2.53 0.74 4.91
CA SER A 135 -3.27 -0.32 5.60
C SER A 135 -3.31 -0.12 7.12
N MET A 136 -2.23 0.33 7.74
CA MET A 136 -2.23 0.65 9.17
C MET A 136 -3.19 1.77 9.51
N ILE A 137 -3.17 2.86 8.76
CA ILE A 137 -4.06 4.02 8.98
C ILE A 137 -5.52 3.62 8.73
N SER A 138 -5.83 2.92 7.63
CA SER A 138 -7.19 2.48 7.32
C SER A 138 -7.72 1.50 8.36
N THR A 139 -6.90 0.55 8.81
CA THR A 139 -7.29 -0.38 9.88
C THR A 139 -7.58 0.34 11.20
N LEU A 140 -6.78 1.37 11.54
CA LEU A 140 -7.05 2.18 12.73
C LEU A 140 -8.37 2.93 12.62
N LEU A 141 -8.67 3.53 11.45
CA LEU A 141 -9.94 4.21 11.19
C LEU A 141 -11.13 3.26 11.31
N ILE A 142 -11.02 2.06 10.74
CA ILE A 142 -12.04 1.02 10.85
C ILE A 142 -12.22 0.59 12.30
N ALA A 143 -11.13 0.35 13.02
CA ALA A 143 -11.18 -0.03 14.43
C ALA A 143 -11.91 1.02 15.27
N VAL A 144 -11.57 2.29 15.13
CA VAL A 144 -12.24 3.40 15.86
C VAL A 144 -13.73 3.46 15.50
N SER A 145 -14.08 3.32 14.22
CA SER A 145 -15.48 3.29 13.79
C SER A 145 -16.23 2.11 14.38
N LEU A 146 -15.61 0.93 14.40
CA LEU A 146 -16.24 -0.29 14.92
C LEU A 146 -16.45 -0.22 16.44
N PHE A 147 -15.48 0.34 17.19
CA PHE A 147 -15.63 0.58 18.64
C PHE A 147 -16.78 1.54 18.96
N SER A 148 -17.08 2.49 18.08
CA SER A 148 -18.21 3.41 18.26
C SER A 148 -19.57 2.74 18.07
N TYR A 149 -19.62 1.63 17.33
CA TYR A 149 -20.86 0.85 17.13
C TYR A 149 -21.06 -0.22 18.22
N ASP A 150 -20.10 -1.12 18.37
CA ASP A 150 -20.15 -2.20 19.35
C ASP A 150 -18.74 -2.69 19.67
N TRP A 151 -18.31 -2.47 20.91
CA TRP A 151 -16.98 -2.85 21.38
C TRP A 151 -16.72 -4.37 21.33
N ARG A 152 -17.77 -5.19 21.47
CA ARG A 152 -17.66 -6.66 21.42
C ARG A 152 -17.35 -7.14 20.01
N MET A 153 -18.04 -6.58 19.03
CA MET A 153 -17.78 -6.84 17.60
C MET A 153 -16.38 -6.36 17.21
N ALA A 154 -15.98 -5.17 17.70
CA ALA A 154 -14.65 -4.63 17.47
C ALA A 154 -13.55 -5.54 18.00
N LEU A 155 -13.67 -6.04 19.23
CA LEU A 155 -12.71 -6.98 19.81
C LEU A 155 -12.64 -8.30 19.02
N ALA A 156 -13.79 -8.85 18.62
CA ALA A 156 -13.84 -10.07 17.82
C ALA A 156 -13.15 -9.90 16.44
N ALA A 157 -13.37 -8.76 15.77
CA ALA A 157 -12.76 -8.47 14.48
C ALA A 157 -11.24 -8.22 14.60
N LEU A 158 -10.81 -7.51 15.64
CA LEU A 158 -9.41 -7.16 15.86
C LEU A 158 -8.58 -8.30 16.45
N TRP A 159 -9.21 -9.38 16.94
CA TRP A 159 -8.52 -10.55 17.49
C TRP A 159 -7.56 -11.21 16.47
N VAL A 160 -7.84 -11.08 15.19
CA VAL A 160 -6.98 -11.60 14.11
C VAL A 160 -5.63 -10.89 14.07
N MET A 161 -5.55 -9.63 14.48
CA MET A 161 -4.30 -8.85 14.45
C MET A 161 -3.18 -9.43 15.32
N PRO A 162 -3.37 -9.68 16.65
CA PRO A 162 -2.33 -10.27 17.48
C PRO A 162 -1.90 -11.66 16.98
N VAL A 163 -2.83 -12.44 16.45
CA VAL A 163 -2.52 -13.76 15.86
C VAL A 163 -1.60 -13.59 14.63
N SER A 164 -1.92 -12.65 13.75
CA SER A 164 -1.10 -12.35 12.57
C SER A 164 0.31 -11.89 12.95
N PHE A 165 0.43 -11.00 13.95
CA PHE A 165 1.73 -10.57 14.46
C PHE A 165 2.54 -11.73 15.07
N ALA A 166 1.89 -12.63 15.80
CA ALA A 166 2.55 -13.80 16.35
C ALA A 166 3.08 -14.74 15.24
N VAL A 167 2.27 -14.97 14.20
CA VAL A 167 2.68 -15.80 13.05
C VAL A 167 3.85 -15.18 12.30
N VAL A 168 3.80 -13.87 12.02
CA VAL A 168 4.89 -13.16 11.33
C VAL A 168 6.17 -13.18 12.18
N GLY A 169 6.07 -12.91 13.47
CA GLY A 169 7.22 -12.95 14.39
C GLY A 169 7.83 -14.35 14.52
N PHE A 170 7.00 -15.38 14.52
CA PHE A 170 7.48 -16.78 14.51
C PHE A 170 8.15 -17.13 13.18
N SER A 171 7.57 -16.74 12.06
CA SER A 171 8.13 -16.95 10.73
C SER A 171 9.49 -16.26 10.56
N ALA A 172 9.65 -15.04 11.06
CA ALA A 172 10.91 -14.32 11.03
C ALA A 172 12.02 -15.06 11.80
N LYS A 173 11.69 -15.63 12.99
CA LYS A 173 12.63 -16.43 13.77
C LYS A 173 13.06 -17.76 13.14
N VAL A 174 12.22 -18.32 12.27
CA VAL A 174 12.54 -19.58 11.56
C VAL A 174 13.44 -19.33 10.36
N GLN A 175 13.47 -18.08 9.85
CA GLN A 175 14.29 -17.68 8.69
C GLN A 175 15.71 -17.20 9.09
N GLU A 176 15.96 -16.94 10.36
CA GLU A 176 17.29 -16.70 10.93
C GLU A 176 18.01 -18.03 11.26
#